data_a3b61887d0a976f1b1c3a1b026189b67
#
_entry.id   a3b61887d0a976f1b1c3a1b026189b67
#
_cell.length_a   1.000
_cell.length_b   1.000
_cell.length_c   1.000
_cell.angle_alpha   90.00
_cell.angle_beta   90.00
_cell.angle_gamma   90.00
#
_symmetry.space_group_name_H-M   'P 1'
#
loop_
_entity.id
_entity.type
_entity.pdbx_description
1 polymer ?
#
loop_
_entity_poly.entity_id
_entity_poly.type
_entity_poly.pdbx_seq_one_letter_code
_entity_poly.pdbx_strand_id
1 'polypeptide(L)'
;MPKHKRYWGTQRVARVCQVSPATVANWIDQGLLKGHKTPTGRRRVEAEDLTLFLRAHEMAVPPELEGGNGHDVVVVVDDDPGYLKALVLTVERSDLDLEVVEAATGVDALLEIGRVQPSLILLDYSLPDLNAPQVIQRLLEPGRRLDADVIVVTGGMPDEAAVELRRMGVKVILNKSAGMPAVVDAMREALRRRKAA
;
A
#
# COMPACT_ATOMS: atom_id res chain seq x y z
N MET A 1 -19.75 4.00 13.34
CA MET A 1 -18.59 3.34 12.75
C MET A 1 -17.38 4.21 13.03
N PRO A 2 -16.29 3.71 13.64
CA PRO A 2 -15.10 4.52 13.80
C PRO A 2 -14.56 4.88 12.42
N LYS A 3 -14.34 6.18 12.15
CA LYS A 3 -13.69 6.65 10.94
C LYS A 3 -12.28 6.06 10.91
N HIS A 4 -11.93 5.32 9.87
CA HIS A 4 -10.57 4.85 9.69
C HIS A 4 -9.63 6.05 9.64
N LYS A 5 -8.64 6.07 10.52
CA LYS A 5 -7.61 7.09 10.53
C LYS A 5 -6.69 6.89 9.32
N ARG A 6 -6.59 7.90 8.49
CA ARG A 6 -5.74 7.90 7.30
C ARG A 6 -4.41 8.57 7.62
N TYR A 7 -3.31 7.93 7.24
CA TYR A 7 -1.97 8.42 7.50
C TYR A 7 -1.19 8.69 6.21
N TRP A 8 -0.49 9.81 6.20
CA TRP A 8 0.33 10.26 5.08
C TRP A 8 1.82 10.19 5.43
N GLY A 9 2.64 9.65 4.51
CA GLY A 9 4.10 9.69 4.64
C GLY A 9 4.67 11.06 4.31
N THR A 10 5.90 11.33 4.77
CA THR A 10 6.57 12.63 4.58
C THR A 10 6.73 13.05 3.12
N GLN A 11 6.94 12.10 2.20
CA GLN A 11 7.09 12.41 0.77
C GLN A 11 5.79 12.95 0.17
N ARG A 12 4.68 12.39 0.56
CA ARG A 12 3.37 12.82 0.08
C ARG A 12 2.99 14.19 0.66
N VAL A 13 3.16 14.36 1.96
CA VAL A 13 2.97 15.67 2.61
C VAL A 13 3.83 16.73 1.95
N ALA A 14 5.09 16.40 1.62
CA ALA A 14 6.02 17.29 0.95
C ALA A 14 5.53 17.75 -0.43
N ARG A 15 4.93 16.84 -1.22
CA ARG A 15 4.32 17.19 -2.52
C ARG A 15 3.16 18.17 -2.36
N VAL A 16 2.27 17.91 -1.42
CA VAL A 16 1.12 18.81 -1.14
C VAL A 16 1.57 20.19 -0.68
N CYS A 17 2.54 20.23 0.22
CA CYS A 17 3.07 21.47 0.76
C CYS A 17 4.12 22.16 -0.15
N GLN A 18 4.51 21.53 -1.27
CA GLN A 18 5.55 21.99 -2.21
C GLN A 18 6.91 22.25 -1.53
N VAL A 19 7.29 21.35 -0.62
CA VAL A 19 8.55 21.41 0.14
C VAL A 19 9.33 20.10 0.02
N SER A 20 10.52 20.04 0.61
CA SER A 20 11.28 18.79 0.67
C SER A 20 10.72 17.83 1.74
N PRO A 21 10.86 16.49 1.58
CA PRO A 21 10.52 15.54 2.63
C PRO A 21 11.28 15.77 3.94
N ALA A 22 12.48 16.31 3.88
CA ALA A 22 13.28 16.70 5.05
C ALA A 22 12.63 17.85 5.82
N THR A 23 12.05 18.83 5.11
CA THR A 23 11.30 19.93 5.72
C THR A 23 10.10 19.41 6.50
N VAL A 24 9.33 18.48 5.91
CA VAL A 24 8.19 17.85 6.59
C VAL A 24 8.65 17.06 7.82
N ALA A 25 9.76 16.33 7.71
CA ALA A 25 10.34 15.62 8.84
C ALA A 25 10.67 16.55 9.99
N ASN A 26 11.28 17.72 9.69
CA ASN A 26 11.59 18.73 10.67
C ASN A 26 10.33 19.33 11.32
N TRP A 27 9.28 19.60 10.54
CA TRP A 27 8.01 20.09 11.09
C TRP A 27 7.39 19.11 12.09
N ILE A 28 7.46 17.81 11.79
CA ILE A 28 6.98 16.76 12.70
C ILE A 28 7.85 16.69 13.97
N ASP A 29 9.17 16.72 13.82
CA ASP A 29 10.10 16.64 14.94
C ASP A 29 10.05 17.88 15.86
N GLN A 30 9.71 19.04 15.29
CA GLN A 30 9.51 20.31 16.03
C GLN A 30 8.08 20.45 16.58
N GLY A 31 7.16 19.53 16.28
CA GLY A 31 5.76 19.60 16.71
C GLY A 31 4.91 20.62 15.96
N LEU A 32 5.42 21.25 14.90
CA LEU A 32 4.68 22.19 14.05
C LEU A 32 3.58 21.47 13.25
N LEU A 33 3.88 20.28 12.75
CA LEU A 33 2.92 19.38 12.13
C LEU A 33 2.76 18.14 13.01
N LYS A 34 1.55 17.91 13.49
CA LYS A 34 1.28 16.75 14.33
C LYS A 34 1.42 15.46 13.53
N GLY A 35 2.30 14.59 14.01
CA GLY A 35 2.60 13.30 13.39
C GLY A 35 3.26 12.38 14.40
N HIS A 36 3.46 11.12 14.02
CA HIS A 36 4.11 10.12 14.86
C HIS A 36 5.16 9.34 14.07
N LYS A 37 6.07 8.68 14.78
CA LYS A 37 7.02 7.73 14.20
C LYS A 37 6.49 6.31 14.42
N THR A 38 6.50 5.51 13.36
CA THR A 38 6.26 4.08 13.47
C THR A 38 7.43 3.39 14.20
N PRO A 39 7.28 2.15 14.69
CA PRO A 39 8.39 1.38 15.26
C PRO A 39 9.58 1.24 14.31
N THR A 40 9.36 1.28 13.00
CA THR A 40 10.40 1.27 11.95
C THR A 40 11.04 2.64 11.70
N GLY A 41 10.71 3.66 12.50
CA GLY A 41 11.25 5.01 12.41
C GLY A 41 10.62 5.92 11.34
N ARG A 42 9.59 5.45 10.63
CA ARG A 42 8.91 6.24 9.60
C ARG A 42 7.95 7.24 10.25
N ARG A 43 7.95 8.47 9.72
CA ARG A 43 7.01 9.51 10.15
C ARG A 43 5.70 9.38 9.40
N ARG A 44 4.59 9.51 10.12
CA ARG A 44 3.22 9.49 9.61
C ARG A 44 2.44 10.68 10.14
N VAL A 45 1.63 11.29 9.30
CA VAL A 45 0.74 12.42 9.61
C VAL A 45 -0.68 11.96 9.36
N GLU A 46 -1.57 12.16 10.33
CA GLU A 46 -3.00 11.87 10.14
C GLU A 46 -3.62 12.88 9.16
N ALA A 47 -4.50 12.43 8.28
CA ALA A 47 -5.11 13.28 7.25
C ALA A 47 -5.84 14.50 7.85
N GLU A 48 -6.50 14.33 9.00
CA GLU A 48 -7.15 15.44 9.71
C GLU A 48 -6.12 16.45 10.22
N ASP A 49 -5.01 16.00 10.81
CA ASP A 49 -3.94 16.88 11.30
C ASP A 49 -3.28 17.65 10.15
N LEU A 50 -3.09 16.99 8.99
CA LEU A 50 -2.58 17.65 7.79
C LEU A 50 -3.58 18.69 7.25
N THR A 51 -4.86 18.37 7.21
CA THR A 51 -5.90 19.33 6.80
C THR A 51 -5.92 20.56 7.69
N LEU A 52 -5.84 20.37 9.00
CA LEU A 52 -5.78 21.48 9.97
C LEU A 52 -4.51 22.33 9.76
N PHE A 53 -3.36 21.68 9.55
CA PHE A 53 -2.10 22.37 9.28
C PHE A 53 -2.18 23.21 8.00
N LEU A 54 -2.68 22.64 6.89
CA LEU A 54 -2.80 23.36 5.63
C LEU A 54 -3.72 24.58 5.77
N ARG A 55 -4.87 24.44 6.42
CA ARG A 55 -5.79 25.56 6.66
C ARG A 55 -5.18 26.63 7.56
N ALA A 56 -4.47 26.25 8.63
CA ALA A 56 -3.81 27.19 9.54
C ALA A 56 -2.71 28.01 8.88
N HIS A 57 -2.11 27.47 7.79
CA HIS A 57 -1.06 28.14 7.02
C HIS A 57 -1.55 28.68 5.67
N GLU A 58 -2.88 28.82 5.49
CA GLU A 58 -3.51 29.35 4.26
C GLU A 58 -3.10 28.60 2.99
N MET A 59 -2.74 27.30 3.11
CA MET A 59 -2.38 26.45 2.00
C MET A 59 -3.62 25.76 1.42
N ALA A 60 -3.62 25.52 0.11
CA ALA A 60 -4.71 24.80 -0.54
C ALA A 60 -4.84 23.38 0.03
N VAL A 61 -6.07 23.02 0.44
CA VAL A 61 -6.37 21.66 0.86
C VAL A 61 -6.73 20.85 -0.39
N PRO A 62 -5.97 19.80 -0.73
CA PRO A 62 -6.29 19.01 -1.91
C PRO A 62 -7.58 18.22 -1.72
N PRO A 63 -8.34 17.97 -2.82
CA PRO A 63 -9.62 17.25 -2.76
C PRO A 63 -9.53 15.89 -2.06
N GLU A 64 -8.39 15.22 -2.15
CA GLU A 64 -8.13 13.93 -1.51
C GLU A 64 -8.17 14.00 0.02
N LEU A 65 -7.94 15.16 0.61
CA LEU A 65 -8.10 15.40 2.04
C LEU A 65 -9.52 15.79 2.44
N GLU A 66 -10.28 16.43 1.53
CA GLU A 66 -11.64 16.91 1.78
C GLU A 66 -12.71 15.83 1.46
N GLY A 67 -12.43 14.96 0.49
CA GLY A 67 -13.35 13.90 0.06
C GLY A 67 -13.02 12.55 0.72
N GLY A 68 -14.01 11.92 1.32
CA GLY A 68 -13.90 10.63 2.00
C GLY A 68 -13.62 9.40 1.12
N ASN A 69 -13.16 9.54 -0.11
CA ASN A 69 -12.81 8.45 -1.01
C ASN A 69 -11.29 8.39 -1.23
N GLY A 70 -10.65 7.63 -0.36
CA GLY A 70 -9.71 6.58 -0.62
C GLY A 70 -8.43 6.98 -1.35
N HIS A 71 -7.35 7.21 -0.56
CA HIS A 71 -6.05 6.84 -1.08
C HIS A 71 -6.07 5.37 -1.42
N ASP A 72 -5.52 5.04 -2.56
CA ASP A 72 -5.25 3.67 -2.89
C ASP A 72 -4.26 3.11 -1.84
N VAL A 73 -4.71 2.16 -1.03
CA VAL A 73 -3.85 1.43 -0.09
C VAL A 73 -3.33 0.20 -0.81
N VAL A 74 -2.04 -0.03 -0.71
CA VAL A 74 -1.44 -1.31 -1.12
C VAL A 74 -0.99 -2.08 0.11
N VAL A 75 -1.40 -3.34 0.20
CA VAL A 75 -0.83 -4.29 1.15
C VAL A 75 0.28 -5.06 0.44
N VAL A 76 1.48 -4.98 0.99
CA VAL A 76 2.68 -5.66 0.48
C VAL A 76 3.00 -6.82 1.40
N VAL A 77 3.03 -8.02 0.85
CA VAL A 77 3.20 -9.27 1.61
C VAL A 77 4.40 -10.03 1.09
N ASP A 78 5.43 -10.16 1.91
CA ASP A 78 6.65 -10.91 1.60
C ASP A 78 7.37 -11.26 2.90
N ASP A 79 7.86 -12.47 3.04
CA ASP A 79 8.58 -12.94 4.24
C ASP A 79 10.07 -12.59 4.22
N ASP A 80 10.63 -12.22 3.07
CA ASP A 80 11.99 -11.68 2.98
C ASP A 80 12.00 -10.21 3.40
N PRO A 81 12.56 -9.86 4.56
CA PRO A 81 12.56 -8.49 5.06
C PRO A 81 13.38 -7.55 4.19
N GLY A 82 14.37 -8.05 3.46
CA GLY A 82 15.18 -7.26 2.52
C GLY A 82 14.37 -6.87 1.30
N TYR A 83 13.67 -7.84 0.70
CA TYR A 83 12.81 -7.60 -0.44
C TYR A 83 11.62 -6.71 -0.08
N LEU A 84 10.94 -7.00 1.04
CA LEU A 84 9.82 -6.21 1.55
C LEU A 84 10.22 -4.74 1.73
N LYS A 85 11.36 -4.48 2.39
CA LYS A 85 11.88 -3.13 2.58
C LYS A 85 12.20 -2.43 1.25
N ALA A 86 12.84 -3.15 0.31
CA ALA A 86 13.17 -2.61 -1.01
C ALA A 86 11.91 -2.26 -1.80
N LEU A 87 10.89 -3.12 -1.77
CA LEU A 87 9.63 -2.92 -2.45
C LEU A 87 8.87 -1.71 -1.89
N VAL A 88 8.77 -1.62 -0.56
CA VAL A 88 8.13 -0.49 0.11
C VAL A 88 8.83 0.83 -0.23
N LEU A 89 10.17 0.86 -0.16
CA LEU A 89 10.93 2.07 -0.53
C LEU A 89 10.72 2.45 -2.01
N THR A 90 10.60 1.46 -2.89
CA THR A 90 10.36 1.69 -4.32
C THR A 90 8.98 2.28 -4.54
N VAL A 91 7.95 1.75 -3.90
CA VAL A 91 6.59 2.29 -3.98
C VAL A 91 6.52 3.70 -3.40
N GLU A 92 7.13 3.94 -2.25
CA GLU A 92 7.16 5.27 -1.61
C GLU A 92 7.89 6.34 -2.46
N ARG A 93 8.87 5.92 -3.27
CA ARG A 93 9.62 6.81 -4.18
C ARG A 93 8.97 6.98 -5.55
N SER A 94 8.02 6.13 -5.88
CA SER A 94 7.30 6.20 -7.16
C SER A 94 6.36 7.40 -7.19
N ASP A 95 5.82 7.67 -8.39
CA ASP A 95 4.74 8.65 -8.61
C ASP A 95 3.36 8.11 -8.19
N LEU A 96 3.29 6.86 -7.73
CA LEU A 96 2.06 6.24 -7.26
C LEU A 96 1.66 6.83 -5.90
N ASP A 97 0.46 7.33 -5.85
CA ASP A 97 -0.10 7.91 -4.63
C ASP A 97 -0.75 6.82 -3.79
N LEU A 98 0.09 6.02 -3.11
CA LEU A 98 -0.31 4.84 -2.36
C LEU A 98 0.12 4.95 -0.89
N GLU A 99 -0.76 4.53 -0.01
CA GLU A 99 -0.38 4.16 1.36
C GLU A 99 0.09 2.71 1.36
N VAL A 100 1.27 2.43 1.91
CA VAL A 100 1.83 1.08 1.97
C VAL A 100 1.64 0.49 3.36
N VAL A 101 1.03 -0.68 3.41
CA VAL A 101 0.90 -1.53 4.60
C VAL A 101 1.69 -2.81 4.36
N GLU A 102 2.51 -3.19 5.33
CA GLU A 102 3.44 -4.32 5.24
C GLU A 102 2.89 -5.52 6.01
N ALA A 103 3.06 -6.72 5.48
CA ALA A 103 2.81 -7.98 6.17
C ALA A 103 3.93 -8.97 5.82
N ALA A 104 4.35 -9.79 6.78
CA ALA A 104 5.41 -10.79 6.61
C ALA A 104 4.88 -12.22 6.57
N THR A 105 3.60 -12.42 6.84
CA THR A 105 2.93 -13.73 6.85
C THR A 105 1.58 -13.66 6.16
N GLY A 106 1.04 -14.81 5.75
CA GLY A 106 -0.28 -14.88 5.16
C GLY A 106 -1.40 -14.51 6.14
N VAL A 107 -1.25 -14.87 7.40
CA VAL A 107 -2.21 -14.50 8.46
C VAL A 107 -2.19 -13.00 8.70
N ASP A 108 -1.02 -12.38 8.82
CA ASP A 108 -0.90 -10.91 8.98
C ASP A 108 -1.50 -10.20 7.77
N ALA A 109 -1.24 -10.72 6.55
CA ALA A 109 -1.84 -10.19 5.32
C ALA A 109 -3.37 -10.18 5.39
N LEU A 110 -4.00 -11.29 5.81
CA LEU A 110 -5.46 -11.38 5.91
C LEU A 110 -6.03 -10.40 6.94
N LEU A 111 -5.34 -10.20 8.08
CA LEU A 111 -5.73 -9.23 9.10
C LEU A 111 -5.63 -7.79 8.58
N GLU A 112 -4.49 -7.43 7.96
CA GLU A 112 -4.29 -6.09 7.42
C GLU A 112 -5.23 -5.79 6.26
N ILE A 113 -5.43 -6.73 5.31
CA ILE A 113 -6.39 -6.58 4.20
C ILE A 113 -7.81 -6.36 4.74
N GLY A 114 -8.22 -7.11 5.75
CA GLY A 114 -9.52 -6.93 6.39
C GLY A 114 -9.67 -5.57 7.08
N ARG A 115 -8.58 -5.06 7.66
CA ARG A 115 -8.54 -3.79 8.38
C ARG A 115 -8.55 -2.58 7.46
N VAL A 116 -7.70 -2.58 6.40
CA VAL A 116 -7.49 -1.39 5.56
C VAL A 116 -8.30 -1.39 4.27
N GLN A 117 -8.84 -2.55 3.86
CA GLN A 117 -9.57 -2.72 2.60
C GLN A 117 -8.79 -2.10 1.42
N PRO A 118 -7.65 -2.66 1.05
CA PRO A 118 -6.75 -2.08 0.06
C PRO A 118 -7.37 -2.08 -1.33
N SER A 119 -6.87 -1.20 -2.20
CA SER A 119 -7.16 -1.23 -3.64
C SER A 119 -6.24 -2.19 -4.40
N LEU A 120 -5.08 -2.50 -3.82
CA LEU A 120 -4.06 -3.36 -4.42
C LEU A 120 -3.37 -4.23 -3.37
N ILE A 121 -3.08 -5.48 -3.75
CA ILE A 121 -2.32 -6.42 -2.93
C ILE A 121 -1.12 -6.90 -3.77
N LEU A 122 0.09 -6.70 -3.25
CA LEU A 122 1.29 -7.37 -3.75
C LEU A 122 1.56 -8.56 -2.85
N LEU A 123 1.52 -9.75 -3.39
CA LEU A 123 1.54 -10.99 -2.60
C LEU A 123 2.65 -11.91 -3.10
N ASP A 124 3.59 -12.25 -2.20
CA ASP A 124 4.52 -13.35 -2.50
C ASP A 124 3.75 -14.68 -2.58
N TYR A 125 4.22 -15.53 -3.49
CA TYR A 125 3.65 -16.87 -3.65
C TYR A 125 3.90 -17.75 -2.42
N SER A 126 5.10 -17.73 -1.88
CA SER A 126 5.54 -18.58 -0.77
C SER A 126 5.71 -17.79 0.51
N LEU A 127 4.79 -17.96 1.44
CA LEU A 127 4.91 -17.40 2.78
C LEU A 127 5.09 -18.54 3.80
N PRO A 128 5.60 -18.26 5.00
CA PRO A 128 5.95 -19.31 5.97
C PRO A 128 4.75 -20.10 6.49
N ASP A 129 3.56 -19.53 6.44
CA ASP A 129 2.32 -20.10 6.99
C ASP A 129 1.28 -20.47 5.92
N LEU A 130 1.17 -19.68 4.85
CA LEU A 130 0.21 -19.84 3.76
C LEU A 130 0.87 -19.53 2.42
N ASN A 131 0.46 -20.22 1.35
CA ASN A 131 0.81 -19.80 -0.01
C ASN A 131 -0.23 -18.83 -0.59
N ALA A 132 0.10 -18.17 -1.70
CA ALA A 132 -0.77 -17.17 -2.33
C ALA A 132 -2.18 -17.72 -2.69
N PRO A 133 -2.36 -18.92 -3.27
CA PRO A 133 -3.68 -19.51 -3.48
C PRO A 133 -4.50 -19.60 -2.19
N GLN A 134 -3.89 -20.04 -1.08
CA GLN A 134 -4.57 -20.16 0.19
C GLN A 134 -5.00 -18.82 0.78
N VAL A 135 -4.17 -17.78 0.66
CA VAL A 135 -4.53 -16.41 1.06
C VAL A 135 -5.71 -15.91 0.23
N ILE A 136 -5.62 -16.03 -1.11
CA ILE A 136 -6.66 -15.55 -2.02
C ILE A 136 -7.97 -16.31 -1.80
N GLN A 137 -7.93 -17.63 -1.59
CA GLN A 137 -9.12 -18.43 -1.29
C GLN A 137 -9.86 -17.91 -0.07
N ARG A 138 -9.14 -17.57 1.02
CA ARG A 138 -9.75 -16.99 2.23
C ARG A 138 -10.35 -15.60 2.01
N LEU A 139 -9.76 -14.82 1.10
CA LEU A 139 -10.29 -13.50 0.73
C LEU A 139 -11.56 -13.60 -0.11
N LEU A 140 -11.73 -14.69 -0.85
CA LEU A 140 -12.90 -14.96 -1.72
C LEU A 140 -14.00 -15.76 -1.03
N GLU A 141 -13.89 -16.07 0.27
CA GLU A 141 -14.93 -16.78 1.02
C GLU A 141 -16.29 -16.07 0.94
N PRO A 142 -17.42 -16.85 0.96
CA PRO A 142 -18.76 -16.30 0.90
C PRO A 142 -19.00 -15.24 1.99
N GLY A 143 -19.51 -14.07 1.60
CA GLY A 143 -19.74 -12.92 2.50
C GLY A 143 -18.59 -11.94 2.56
N ARG A 144 -17.44 -12.22 1.96
CA ARG A 144 -16.36 -11.26 1.74
C ARG A 144 -16.32 -10.82 0.28
N ARG A 145 -16.27 -9.53 0.06
CA ARG A 145 -16.03 -8.95 -1.27
C ARG A 145 -14.62 -8.38 -1.28
N LEU A 146 -13.74 -9.03 -2.02
CA LEU A 146 -12.43 -8.47 -2.29
C LEU A 146 -12.56 -7.42 -3.40
N ASP A 147 -12.52 -6.17 -3.01
CA ASP A 147 -12.48 -5.05 -3.97
C ASP A 147 -11.03 -4.55 -4.13
N ALA A 148 -10.12 -5.48 -4.41
CA ALA A 148 -8.70 -5.21 -4.64
C ALA A 148 -8.19 -6.01 -5.85
N ASP A 149 -7.31 -5.41 -6.65
CA ASP A 149 -6.51 -6.17 -7.60
C ASP A 149 -5.37 -6.89 -6.85
N VAL A 150 -5.09 -8.13 -7.25
CA VAL A 150 -3.97 -8.92 -6.70
C VAL A 150 -2.89 -9.07 -7.76
N ILE A 151 -1.66 -8.71 -7.41
CA ILE A 151 -0.45 -8.97 -8.17
C ILE A 151 0.37 -9.96 -7.35
N VAL A 152 0.66 -11.13 -7.93
CA VAL A 152 1.56 -12.11 -7.31
C VAL A 152 2.98 -11.83 -7.77
N VAL A 153 3.92 -11.74 -6.82
CA VAL A 153 5.35 -11.50 -7.08
C VAL A 153 6.12 -12.64 -6.45
N THR A 154 6.85 -13.43 -7.22
CA THR A 154 7.48 -14.66 -6.71
C THR A 154 8.90 -14.86 -7.21
N GLY A 155 9.75 -15.48 -6.39
CA GLY A 155 11.07 -15.96 -6.81
C GLY A 155 11.03 -17.25 -7.65
N GLY A 156 9.89 -17.97 -7.60
CA GLY A 156 9.62 -19.19 -8.33
C GLY A 156 8.35 -19.85 -7.80
N MET A 157 7.61 -20.51 -8.70
CA MET A 157 6.42 -21.29 -8.36
C MET A 157 6.18 -22.37 -9.40
N PRO A 158 5.42 -23.44 -9.08
CA PRO A 158 5.02 -24.46 -10.05
C PRO A 158 4.12 -23.86 -11.16
N ASP A 159 4.20 -24.40 -12.37
CA ASP A 159 3.36 -23.95 -13.50
C ASP A 159 1.87 -24.12 -13.21
N GLU A 160 1.49 -25.20 -12.53
CA GLU A 160 0.12 -25.49 -12.13
C GLU A 160 -0.44 -24.38 -11.20
N ALA A 161 0.39 -23.83 -10.33
CA ALA A 161 -0.01 -22.75 -9.42
C ALA A 161 -0.33 -21.46 -10.19
N ALA A 162 0.36 -21.17 -11.27
CA ALA A 162 0.05 -20.03 -12.13
C ALA A 162 -1.33 -20.17 -12.78
N VAL A 163 -1.70 -21.38 -13.19
CA VAL A 163 -3.04 -21.67 -13.75
C VAL A 163 -4.11 -21.50 -12.69
N GLU A 164 -3.87 -22.01 -11.48
CA GLU A 164 -4.80 -21.87 -10.36
C GLU A 164 -5.03 -20.40 -9.99
N LEU A 165 -3.96 -19.62 -9.82
CA LEU A 165 -4.04 -18.18 -9.51
C LEU A 165 -4.83 -17.40 -10.57
N ARG A 166 -4.64 -17.72 -11.85
CA ARG A 166 -5.41 -17.10 -12.95
C ARG A 166 -6.90 -17.43 -12.87
N ARG A 167 -7.26 -18.67 -12.51
CA ARG A 167 -8.67 -19.09 -12.29
C ARG A 167 -9.30 -18.36 -11.11
N MET A 168 -8.50 -18.01 -10.09
CA MET A 168 -8.92 -17.20 -8.95
C MET A 168 -9.03 -15.71 -9.27
N GLY A 169 -8.71 -15.27 -10.49
CA GLY A 169 -8.84 -13.88 -10.93
C GLY A 169 -7.55 -13.05 -10.84
N VAL A 170 -6.40 -13.66 -10.49
CA VAL A 170 -5.10 -12.98 -10.53
C VAL A 170 -4.73 -12.68 -11.98
N LYS A 171 -4.65 -11.39 -12.32
CA LYS A 171 -4.35 -10.93 -13.67
C LYS A 171 -2.85 -10.83 -13.95
N VAL A 172 -2.07 -10.56 -12.92
CA VAL A 172 -0.63 -10.28 -13.03
C VAL A 172 0.16 -11.16 -12.08
N ILE A 173 1.11 -11.88 -12.64
CA ILE A 173 2.08 -12.69 -11.92
C ILE A 173 3.46 -12.28 -12.44
N LEU A 174 4.34 -11.84 -11.53
CA LEU A 174 5.69 -11.37 -11.85
C LEU A 174 6.74 -12.23 -11.15
N ASN A 175 7.85 -12.45 -11.82
CA ASN A 175 9.03 -12.98 -11.17
C ASN A 175 9.80 -11.86 -10.47
N LYS A 176 10.29 -12.09 -9.24
CA LYS A 176 11.12 -11.12 -8.49
C LYS A 176 12.34 -10.65 -9.28
N SER A 177 12.87 -11.51 -10.19
CA SER A 177 13.97 -11.15 -11.08
C SER A 177 13.63 -10.11 -12.15
N ALA A 178 12.35 -9.83 -12.41
CA ALA A 178 11.95 -8.74 -13.31
C ALA A 178 12.30 -7.34 -12.76
N GLY A 179 12.62 -7.27 -11.47
CA GLY A 179 13.07 -6.06 -10.81
C GLY A 179 11.94 -5.12 -10.39
N MET A 180 12.28 -4.18 -9.53
CA MET A 180 11.34 -3.23 -8.94
C MET A 180 10.59 -2.33 -9.96
N PRO A 181 11.21 -1.88 -11.07
CA PRO A 181 10.49 -1.10 -12.09
C PRO A 181 9.29 -1.85 -12.68
N ALA A 182 9.43 -3.16 -12.97
CA ALA A 182 8.35 -3.97 -13.50
C ALA A 182 7.18 -4.10 -12.51
N VAL A 183 7.47 -4.19 -11.21
CA VAL A 183 6.44 -4.22 -10.17
C VAL A 183 5.69 -2.90 -10.13
N VAL A 184 6.38 -1.76 -10.15
CA VAL A 184 5.75 -0.42 -10.16
C VAL A 184 4.89 -0.22 -11.40
N ASP A 185 5.35 -0.66 -12.58
CA ASP A 185 4.58 -0.56 -13.81
C ASP A 185 3.30 -1.41 -13.76
N ALA A 186 3.38 -2.63 -13.22
CA ALA A 186 2.22 -3.48 -13.02
C ALA A 186 1.21 -2.87 -12.03
N MET A 187 1.69 -2.27 -10.94
CA MET A 187 0.86 -1.55 -9.97
C MET A 187 0.15 -0.36 -10.64
N ARG A 188 0.89 0.44 -11.41
CA ARG A 188 0.35 1.60 -12.14
C ARG A 188 -0.78 1.18 -13.08
N GLU A 189 -0.59 0.10 -13.80
CA GLU A 189 -1.59 -0.42 -14.73
C GLU A 189 -2.82 -0.98 -14.01
N ALA A 190 -2.66 -1.67 -12.90
CA ALA A 190 -3.77 -2.17 -12.08
C ALA A 190 -4.62 -1.00 -11.55
N LEU A 191 -3.98 0.03 -10.98
CA LEU A 191 -4.68 1.21 -10.47
C LEU A 191 -5.40 2.03 -11.55
N ARG A 192 -4.81 2.13 -12.76
CA ARG A 192 -5.48 2.77 -13.91
C ARG A 192 -6.75 2.04 -14.31
N ARG A 193 -6.72 0.72 -14.39
CA ARG A 193 -7.89 -0.10 -14.73
C ARG A 193 -9.02 0.08 -13.72
N ARG A 194 -8.69 0.14 -12.43
CA ARG A 194 -9.69 0.40 -11.36
C ARG A 194 -10.38 1.76 -11.49
N LYS A 195 -9.64 2.78 -11.87
CA LYS A 195 -10.20 4.14 -12.06
C LYS A 195 -11.05 4.28 -13.31
N ALA A 196 -10.92 3.34 -14.24
CA ALA A 196 -11.67 3.33 -15.51
C ALA A 196 -12.93 2.44 -15.47
N ALA A 197 -13.12 1.64 -14.42
CA ALA A 197 -14.23 0.70 -14.24
C ALA A 197 -15.34 1.28 -13.36
#